data_a68b0daa7d81c8d45e449c0cdf113d3d
#
_entry.id   a68b0daa7d81c8d45e449c0cdf113d3d
#
_cell.length_a   1.000
_cell.length_b   1.000
_cell.length_c   1.000
_cell.angle_alpha   90.00
_cell.angle_beta   90.00
_cell.angle_gamma   90.00
#
_symmetry.space_group_name_H-M   'P 1'
#
loop_
_entity.id
_entity.type
_entity.pdbx_description
1 polymer ?
#
loop_
_entity_poly.entity_id
_entity_poly.type
_entity_poly.pdbx_seq_one_letter_code
_entity_poly.pdbx_strand_id
1 'polypeptide(L)'
;MNTMRGLSRKLYLDLSVPTEEDQRSDQQRILEALSAEGVKEEVHIPVRMLRQLYPLLDRAGWKITVSLSWNGEKWELVDIESGDTARQHYGLAVDLGSTTVVVRLLDCNSGEIWE
;
A
#
# COMPACT_ATOMS: atom_id res chain seq x y z
N MET A 1 -11.27 -4.62 -21.77
CA MET A 1 -11.85 -4.82 -20.47
C MET A 1 -11.51 -3.70 -19.51
N ASN A 2 -12.47 -3.22 -18.88
CA ASN A 2 -12.26 -2.16 -17.94
C ASN A 2 -11.77 -2.73 -16.61
N THR A 3 -10.53 -2.46 -16.29
CA THR A 3 -10.06 -2.71 -14.95
C THR A 3 -10.45 -1.51 -14.11
N MET A 4 -11.46 -1.69 -13.31
CA MET A 4 -11.74 -0.69 -12.28
C MET A 4 -10.55 -0.69 -11.33
N ARG A 5 -9.73 0.33 -11.49
CA ARG A 5 -8.69 0.58 -10.48
C ARG A 5 -9.40 1.18 -9.27
N GLY A 6 -9.36 0.47 -8.17
CA GLY A 6 -9.83 1.04 -6.92
C GLY A 6 -8.98 2.22 -6.50
N LEU A 7 -9.50 2.99 -5.56
CA LEU A 7 -8.78 4.11 -4.96
C LEU A 7 -7.75 3.62 -3.93
N SER A 8 -7.55 2.32 -3.82
CA SER A 8 -6.66 1.70 -2.86
C SER A 8 -5.98 0.51 -3.52
N ARG A 9 -4.66 0.38 -3.30
CA ARG A 9 -3.88 -0.74 -3.84
C ARG A 9 -2.95 -1.27 -2.77
N LYS A 10 -2.78 -2.60 -2.74
CA LYS A 10 -1.73 -3.23 -1.94
C LYS A 10 -0.77 -3.95 -2.87
N LEU A 11 0.52 -3.72 -2.68
CA LEU A 11 1.57 -4.24 -3.53
C LEU A 11 2.68 -4.84 -2.69
N TYR A 12 3.05 -6.07 -3.02
CA TYR A 12 4.21 -6.72 -2.41
C TYR A 12 5.49 -6.24 -3.10
N LEU A 13 6.47 -5.87 -2.31
CA LEU A 13 7.78 -5.43 -2.79
C LEU A 13 8.86 -6.29 -2.17
N ASP A 14 9.63 -6.97 -3.02
CA ASP A 14 10.83 -7.69 -2.61
C ASP A 14 12.01 -6.76 -2.84
N LEU A 15 12.38 -6.01 -1.80
CA LEU A 15 13.41 -4.99 -1.91
C LEU A 15 14.80 -5.59 -1.82
N SER A 16 15.74 -5.00 -2.56
CA SER A 16 17.14 -5.39 -2.42
C SER A 16 17.69 -4.86 -1.10
N VAL A 17 18.51 -5.67 -0.44
CA VAL A 17 19.15 -5.28 0.81
C VAL A 17 20.25 -4.24 0.50
N PRO A 18 20.35 -3.15 1.30
CA PRO A 18 21.42 -2.17 1.10
C PRO A 18 22.79 -2.79 1.21
N THR A 19 23.70 -2.32 0.36
CA THR A 19 25.10 -2.75 0.34
C THR A 19 25.99 -1.52 0.23
N GLU A 20 27.30 -1.70 0.31
CA GLU A 20 28.24 -0.59 0.12
C GLU A 20 28.12 0.01 -1.28
N GLU A 21 27.77 -0.80 -2.28
CA GLU A 21 27.61 -0.36 -3.66
C GLU A 21 26.20 0.19 -3.93
N ASP A 22 25.24 -0.11 -3.06
CA ASP A 22 23.84 0.30 -3.21
C ASP A 22 23.40 1.08 -1.97
N GLN A 23 23.68 2.38 -1.99
CA GLN A 23 23.38 3.27 -0.87
C GLN A 23 22.15 4.16 -1.12
N ARG A 24 21.22 3.70 -1.97
CA ARG A 24 19.97 4.42 -2.15
C ARG A 24 19.28 4.59 -0.80
N SER A 25 18.61 5.73 -0.63
CA SER A 25 17.78 5.92 0.57
C SER A 25 16.65 4.89 0.61
N ASP A 26 16.12 4.62 1.78
CA ASP A 26 15.00 3.68 1.91
C ASP A 26 13.79 4.16 1.13
N GLN A 27 13.53 5.47 1.15
CA GLN A 27 12.46 6.08 0.36
C GLN A 27 12.66 5.84 -1.13
N GLN A 28 13.84 6.10 -1.65
CA GLN A 28 14.15 5.91 -3.06
C GLN A 28 13.99 4.45 -3.46
N ARG A 29 14.44 3.54 -2.61
CA ARG A 29 14.34 2.10 -2.83
C ARG A 29 12.88 1.66 -3.00
N ILE A 30 12.01 2.16 -2.14
CA ILE A 30 10.57 1.87 -2.21
C ILE A 30 9.96 2.47 -3.47
N LEU A 31 10.26 3.73 -3.76
CA LEU A 31 9.69 4.42 -4.93
C LEU A 31 10.11 3.76 -6.24
N GLU A 32 11.36 3.33 -6.34
CA GLU A 32 11.83 2.62 -7.53
C GLU A 32 11.18 1.24 -7.66
N ALA A 33 10.99 0.54 -6.55
CA ALA A 33 10.30 -0.75 -6.57
C ALA A 33 8.84 -0.60 -7.00
N LEU A 34 8.16 0.43 -6.53
CA LEU A 34 6.77 0.71 -6.94
C LEU A 34 6.70 1.04 -8.44
N SER A 35 7.64 1.82 -8.94
CA SER A 35 7.71 2.12 -10.36
C SER A 35 7.91 0.85 -11.20
N ALA A 36 8.75 -0.06 -10.74
CA ALA A 36 8.97 -1.34 -11.41
C ALA A 36 7.71 -2.21 -11.41
N GLU A 37 6.84 -2.06 -10.43
CA GLU A 37 5.57 -2.78 -10.34
C GLU A 37 4.44 -2.10 -11.11
N GLY A 38 4.75 -1.04 -11.84
CA GLY A 38 3.79 -0.39 -12.72
C GLY A 38 3.08 0.81 -12.14
N VAL A 39 3.48 1.29 -10.97
CA VAL A 39 2.92 2.52 -10.41
C VAL A 39 3.59 3.70 -11.10
N LYS A 40 2.87 4.35 -12.00
CA LYS A 40 3.40 5.42 -12.85
C LYS A 40 3.21 6.80 -12.25
N GLU A 41 2.20 6.95 -11.41
CA GLU A 41 1.87 8.22 -10.80
C GLU A 41 2.81 8.51 -9.62
N GLU A 42 2.83 9.75 -9.19
CA GLU A 42 3.60 10.16 -8.02
C GLU A 42 3.12 9.44 -6.76
N VAL A 43 4.04 9.06 -5.90
CA VAL A 43 3.74 8.44 -4.60
C VAL A 43 4.33 9.31 -3.50
N HIS A 44 3.49 9.74 -2.57
CA HIS A 44 3.90 10.52 -1.41
C HIS A 44 4.06 9.60 -0.19
N ILE A 45 5.21 9.69 0.46
CA ILE A 45 5.47 8.96 1.70
C ILE A 45 5.43 9.98 2.84
N PRO A 46 4.47 9.87 3.77
CA PRO A 46 4.37 10.84 4.87
C PRO A 46 5.59 10.83 5.79
N VAL A 47 5.90 11.97 6.36
CA VAL A 47 7.06 12.13 7.25
C VAL A 47 7.03 11.14 8.41
N ARG A 48 5.84 10.89 8.98
CA ARG A 48 5.70 9.93 10.08
C ARG A 48 6.16 8.53 9.70
N MET A 49 6.00 8.14 8.44
CA MET A 49 6.47 6.84 7.97
C MET A 49 7.96 6.85 7.69
N LEU A 50 8.49 7.94 7.16
CA LEU A 50 9.92 8.07 6.90
C LEU A 50 10.76 7.88 8.16
N ARG A 51 10.25 8.35 9.30
CA ARG A 51 10.96 8.24 10.59
C ARG A 51 11.11 6.80 11.07
N GLN A 52 10.19 5.94 10.67
CA GLN A 52 10.16 4.54 11.12
C GLN A 52 10.60 3.58 10.05
N LEU A 53 11.04 4.09 8.90
CA LEU A 53 11.20 3.29 7.72
C LEU A 53 12.30 2.25 7.86
N TYR A 54 13.50 2.65 8.25
CA TYR A 54 14.63 1.73 8.32
C TYR A 54 14.40 0.59 9.32
N PRO A 55 14.01 0.85 10.58
CA PRO A 55 13.75 -0.24 11.50
C PRO A 55 12.70 -1.22 11.02
N LEU A 56 11.68 -0.71 10.34
CA LEU A 56 10.59 -1.54 9.82
C LEU A 56 11.07 -2.41 8.67
N LEU A 57 11.81 -1.84 7.73
CA LEU A 57 12.36 -2.58 6.59
C LEU A 57 13.35 -3.65 7.05
N ASP A 58 14.23 -3.30 7.99
CA ASP A 58 15.22 -4.22 8.51
C ASP A 58 14.56 -5.42 9.21
N ARG A 59 13.53 -5.17 10.04
CA ARG A 59 12.79 -6.23 10.71
C ARG A 59 12.04 -7.13 9.72
N ALA A 60 11.57 -6.55 8.64
CA ALA A 60 10.83 -7.30 7.62
C ALA A 60 11.75 -8.09 6.67
N GLY A 61 13.06 -7.97 6.82
CA GLY A 61 14.00 -8.62 5.91
C GLY A 61 13.91 -8.06 4.49
N TRP A 62 13.51 -6.79 4.36
CA TRP A 62 13.38 -6.07 3.09
C TRP A 62 12.30 -6.64 2.17
N LYS A 63 11.39 -7.42 2.74
CA LYS A 63 10.21 -7.95 2.05
C LYS A 63 8.97 -7.37 2.72
N ILE A 64 8.27 -6.50 2.00
CA ILE A 64 7.17 -5.72 2.56
C ILE A 64 5.98 -5.68 1.62
N THR A 65 4.82 -5.37 2.17
CA THR A 65 3.64 -5.03 1.39
C THR A 65 3.25 -3.60 1.74
N VAL A 66 3.11 -2.76 0.72
CA VAL A 66 2.71 -1.38 0.92
C VAL A 66 1.26 -1.19 0.52
N SER A 67 0.57 -0.34 1.26
CA SER A 67 -0.80 0.06 0.96
C SER A 67 -0.81 1.50 0.48
N LEU A 68 -1.41 1.72 -0.68
CA LEU A 68 -1.50 3.03 -1.32
C LEU A 68 -2.95 3.47 -1.40
N SER A 69 -3.20 4.75 -1.14
CA SER A 69 -4.51 5.36 -1.28
C SER A 69 -4.42 6.52 -2.29
N TRP A 70 -5.35 6.58 -3.22
CA TRP A 70 -5.39 7.64 -4.24
C TRP A 70 -6.17 8.83 -3.72
N ASN A 71 -5.57 10.01 -3.76
CA ASN A 71 -6.20 11.24 -3.23
C ASN A 71 -6.77 12.16 -4.32
N GLY A 72 -6.82 11.69 -5.56
CA GLY A 72 -7.26 12.49 -6.71
C GLY A 72 -6.13 13.07 -7.53
N GLU A 73 -4.93 13.11 -7.00
CA GLU A 73 -3.73 13.68 -7.63
C GLU A 73 -2.57 12.71 -7.65
N LYS A 74 -2.35 12.02 -6.54
CA LYS A 74 -1.22 11.11 -6.37
C LYS A 74 -1.57 10.02 -5.39
N TRP A 75 -0.71 9.01 -5.32
CA TRP A 75 -0.84 7.96 -4.33
C TRP A 75 -0.23 8.40 -3.00
N GLU A 76 -0.91 8.11 -1.91
CA GLU A 76 -0.38 8.26 -0.56
C GLU A 76 -0.02 6.89 -0.02
N LEU A 77 1.20 6.73 0.47
CA LEU A 77 1.58 5.51 1.16
C LEU A 77 1.01 5.57 2.57
N VAL A 78 0.08 4.66 2.88
CA VAL A 78 -0.68 4.72 4.14
C VAL A 78 -0.29 3.64 5.13
N ASP A 79 0.31 2.55 4.67
CA ASP A 79 0.72 1.47 5.56
C ASP A 79 1.82 0.62 4.93
N ILE A 80 2.64 0.02 5.78
CA ILE A 80 3.67 -0.93 5.38
C ILE A 80 3.56 -2.15 6.30
N GLU A 81 3.41 -3.32 5.71
CA GLU A 81 3.31 -4.58 6.45
C GLU A 81 4.49 -5.49 6.09
N SER A 82 4.92 -6.29 7.05
CA SER A 82 5.99 -7.26 6.84
C SER A 82 5.49 -8.43 5.99
N GLY A 83 6.30 -8.87 5.03
CA GLY A 83 5.97 -10.01 4.18
C GLY A 83 4.95 -9.68 3.10
N ASP A 84 4.38 -10.72 2.53
CA ASP A 84 3.40 -10.59 1.43
C ASP A 84 1.97 -10.72 1.98
N THR A 85 1.30 -9.59 2.13
CA THR A 85 -0.10 -9.52 2.54
C THR A 85 -0.98 -8.90 1.46
N ALA A 86 -0.50 -8.84 0.22
CA ALA A 86 -1.20 -8.16 -0.86
C ALA A 86 -2.60 -8.71 -1.13
N ARG A 87 -2.84 -9.99 -0.85
CA ARG A 87 -4.15 -10.61 -1.05
C ARG A 87 -5.14 -10.26 0.06
N GLN A 88 -4.66 -9.76 1.19
CA GLN A 88 -5.46 -9.40 2.35
C GLN A 88 -5.77 -7.91 2.32
N HIS A 89 -6.59 -7.50 1.36
CA HIS A 89 -6.91 -6.10 1.12
C HIS A 89 -8.41 -5.89 1.27
N TYR A 90 -8.83 -5.41 2.44
CA TYR A 90 -10.23 -5.30 2.82
C TYR A 90 -10.61 -3.85 3.07
N GLY A 91 -11.86 -3.54 2.86
CA GLY A 91 -12.44 -2.25 3.18
C GLY A 91 -13.79 -2.40 3.83
N LEU A 92 -14.25 -1.35 4.45
CA LEU A 92 -15.58 -1.30 5.05
C LEU A 92 -16.39 -0.23 4.33
N ALA A 93 -17.61 -0.59 3.94
CA ALA A 93 -18.58 0.35 3.46
C ALA A 93 -19.63 0.55 4.55
N VAL A 94 -19.86 1.80 4.94
CA VAL A 94 -20.80 2.14 5.99
C VAL A 94 -21.92 2.99 5.39
N ASP A 95 -23.14 2.53 5.55
CA ASP A 95 -24.32 3.27 5.10
C ASP A 95 -25.11 3.69 6.34
N LEU A 96 -25.28 5.02 6.49
CA LEU A 96 -25.94 5.61 7.65
C LEU A 96 -27.34 6.08 7.24
N GLY A 97 -28.37 5.33 7.65
CA GLY A 97 -29.75 5.76 7.52
C GLY A 97 -30.23 6.48 8.78
N SER A 98 -31.42 7.02 8.73
CA SER A 98 -31.98 7.74 9.88
C SER A 98 -32.26 6.82 11.06
N THR A 99 -32.47 5.53 10.81
CA THR A 99 -32.79 4.55 11.85
C THR A 99 -31.88 3.33 11.87
N THR A 100 -31.01 3.19 10.86
CA THR A 100 -30.17 2.01 10.72
C THR A 100 -28.77 2.38 10.27
N VAL A 101 -27.81 1.53 10.66
CA VAL A 101 -26.45 1.57 10.18
C VAL A 101 -26.16 0.23 9.52
N VAL A 102 -25.72 0.26 8.27
CA VAL A 102 -25.31 -0.95 7.55
C VAL A 102 -23.82 -0.89 7.31
N VAL A 103 -23.11 -1.95 7.72
CA VAL A 103 -21.67 -2.06 7.51
C VAL A 103 -21.41 -3.29 6.64
N ARG A 104 -20.65 -3.12 5.57
CA ARG A 104 -20.30 -4.21 4.67
C ARG A 104 -18.79 -4.33 4.56
N LEU A 105 -18.32 -5.58 4.57
CA LEU A 105 -16.91 -5.88 4.37
C LEU A 105 -16.67 -6.14 2.88
N LEU A 106 -15.67 -5.48 2.33
CA LEU A 106 -15.32 -5.58 0.93
C LEU A 106 -13.94 -6.20 0.78
N ASP A 107 -13.80 -7.08 -0.20
CA ASP A 107 -12.48 -7.47 -0.68
C ASP A 107 -12.07 -6.45 -1.74
N CYS A 108 -11.08 -5.63 -1.43
CA CYS A 108 -10.68 -4.53 -2.30
C CYS A 108 -9.93 -5.01 -3.54
N ASN A 109 -9.46 -6.25 -3.57
CA ASN A 109 -8.80 -6.81 -4.74
C ASN A 109 -9.81 -7.28 -5.77
N SER A 110 -10.90 -7.90 -5.33
CA SER A 110 -11.91 -8.50 -6.22
C SER A 110 -13.17 -7.65 -6.35
N GLY A 111 -13.44 -6.78 -5.38
CA GLY A 111 -14.69 -6.05 -5.28
C GLY A 111 -15.82 -6.86 -4.66
N GLU A 112 -15.53 -8.07 -4.20
CA GLU A 112 -16.54 -8.93 -3.57
C GLU A 112 -17.00 -8.34 -2.24
N ILE A 113 -18.30 -8.40 -1.98
CA ILE A 113 -18.90 -7.88 -0.75
C ILE A 113 -19.23 -9.05 0.17
N TRP A 114 -18.74 -8.97 1.39
CA TRP A 114 -19.05 -9.93 2.45
C TRP A 114 -19.89 -9.23 3.51
N GLU A 115 -20.95 -9.87 3.92
CA GLU A 115 -21.83 -9.35 4.97
C GLU A 115 -21.57 -10.08 6.29
#